data_09d26dbb67230e8ded2c8882bed4d82d
#
_entry.id   09d26dbb67230e8ded2c8882bed4d82d
#
_cell.length_a   1.000
_cell.length_b   1.000
_cell.length_c   1.000
_cell.angle_alpha   90.00
_cell.angle_beta   90.00
_cell.angle_gamma   90.00
#
_symmetry.space_group_name_H-M   'P 1'
#
loop_
_entity.id
_entity.type
_entity.pdbx_description
1 polymer ?
#
loop_
_entity_poly.entity_id
_entity_poly.type
_entity_poly.pdbx_seq_one_letter_code
_entity_poly.pdbx_strand_id
1 'polypeptide(L)'
;NKAFLCSKGGKIILGKDCMLASDVTIRDNDAHDIINKSGEITNHPQQVIIGDHVWIGMRAIILKNSEIGSDCIIGAGSVVVKKFPENNLMIAGNPAKVVKKDINWIR
;
A
#
# COMPACT_ATOMS: atom_id res chain seq x y z
N ASN A 1 -11.70 -3.41 14.42
CA ASN A 1 -11.32 -3.28 13.02
C ASN A 1 -11.04 -1.81 12.68
N LYS A 2 -9.77 -1.44 12.61
CA LYS A 2 -9.36 -0.07 12.35
C LYS A 2 -8.35 -0.04 11.22
N ALA A 3 -8.61 0.82 10.25
CA ALA A 3 -7.65 1.17 9.23
C ALA A 3 -7.25 2.63 9.42
N PHE A 4 -5.98 2.94 9.23
CA PHE A 4 -5.47 4.29 9.35
C PHE A 4 -4.97 4.76 7.98
N LEU A 5 -5.66 5.73 7.42
CA LEU A 5 -5.28 6.34 6.14
C LEU A 5 -4.79 7.75 6.42
N CYS A 6 -3.54 8.02 6.08
CA CYS A 6 -2.93 9.33 6.31
C CYS A 6 -2.46 9.92 4.98
N SER A 7 -3.18 10.94 4.53
CA SER A 7 -2.81 11.67 3.32
C SER A 7 -2.37 13.08 3.69
N LYS A 8 -1.16 13.44 3.29
CA LYS A 8 -0.60 14.77 3.53
C LYS A 8 0.30 15.16 2.36
N GLY A 9 -0.25 15.92 1.46
CA GLY A 9 0.48 16.45 0.31
C GLY A 9 0.59 15.51 -0.89
N GLY A 10 0.14 14.28 -0.75
CA GLY A 10 0.09 13.30 -1.85
C GLY A 10 -1.35 12.96 -2.20
N LYS A 11 -1.61 11.67 -2.42
CA LYS A 11 -2.94 11.19 -2.77
C LYS A 11 -3.05 9.71 -2.46
N ILE A 12 -4.16 9.31 -1.86
CA ILE A 12 -4.48 7.89 -1.66
C ILE A 12 -5.73 7.59 -2.48
N ILE A 13 -5.62 6.68 -3.43
CA ILE A 13 -6.73 6.23 -4.26
C ILE A 13 -7.02 4.78 -3.89
N LEU A 14 -8.21 4.54 -3.38
CA LEU A 14 -8.66 3.21 -3.00
C LEU A 14 -9.84 2.84 -3.90
N GLY A 15 -9.72 1.74 -4.61
CA GLY A 15 -10.76 1.28 -5.53
C GLY A 15 -11.99 0.74 -4.80
N LYS A 16 -12.88 0.13 -5.57
CA LYS A 16 -14.16 -0.38 -5.08
C LYS A 16 -14.00 -1.75 -4.46
N ASP A 17 -14.90 -2.05 -3.51
CA ASP A 17 -15.03 -3.40 -2.92
C ASP A 17 -13.75 -3.93 -2.30
N CYS A 18 -12.92 -3.06 -1.75
CA CYS A 18 -11.73 -3.48 -1.04
C CYS A 18 -12.09 -3.90 0.39
N MET A 19 -11.34 -4.85 0.93
CA MET A 19 -11.48 -5.31 2.29
C MET A 19 -10.20 -5.02 3.06
N LEU A 20 -10.28 -4.14 4.02
CA LEU A 20 -9.15 -3.80 4.89
C LEU A 20 -9.37 -4.47 6.24
N ALA A 21 -8.47 -5.37 6.58
CA ALA A 21 -8.52 -6.04 7.87
C ALA A 21 -8.06 -5.09 9.00
N SER A 22 -7.90 -5.59 10.19
CA SER A 22 -7.59 -4.77 11.36
C SER A 22 -6.22 -4.13 11.28
N ASP A 23 -6.14 -2.88 11.70
CA ASP A 23 -4.88 -2.16 11.89
C ASP A 23 -4.05 -2.00 10.60
N VAL A 24 -4.72 -1.88 9.46
CA VAL A 24 -4.05 -1.55 8.21
C VAL A 24 -3.66 -0.08 8.22
N THR A 25 -2.45 0.23 7.74
CA THR A 25 -1.96 1.61 7.62
C THR A 25 -1.63 1.90 6.17
N ILE A 26 -2.16 3.00 5.64
CA ILE A 26 -1.85 3.48 4.29
C ILE A 26 -1.40 4.93 4.40
N ARG A 27 -0.22 5.24 3.87
CA ARG A 27 0.36 6.59 3.95
C ARG A 27 0.96 7.01 2.62
N ASP A 28 0.71 8.25 2.25
CA ASP A 28 1.31 8.87 1.06
C ASP A 28 2.49 9.79 1.41
N ASN A 29 2.90 9.85 2.66
CA ASN A 29 3.94 10.74 3.16
C ASN A 29 4.69 10.09 4.32
N ASP A 30 5.86 10.66 4.64
CA ASP A 30 6.69 10.19 5.75
C ASP A 30 6.50 11.03 7.02
N ALA A 31 5.52 11.91 7.07
CA ALA A 31 5.20 12.81 8.17
C ALA A 31 6.22 13.93 8.37
N HIS A 32 7.51 13.64 8.27
CA HIS A 32 8.59 14.62 8.48
C HIS A 32 9.50 14.68 7.29
N ASP A 33 10.11 15.86 7.07
CA ASP A 33 11.03 16.06 5.96
C ASP A 33 12.38 15.43 6.25
N ILE A 34 12.91 14.74 5.25
CA ILE A 34 14.30 14.28 5.24
C ILE A 34 15.07 15.24 4.33
N ILE A 35 16.17 15.76 4.83
CA ILE A 35 16.98 16.70 4.05
C ILE A 35 18.34 16.10 3.79
N ASN A 36 18.93 16.48 2.64
CA ASN A 36 20.31 16.12 2.33
C ASN A 36 21.27 17.13 2.97
N LYS A 37 22.57 16.99 2.70
CA LYS A 37 23.60 17.87 3.27
C LYS A 37 23.44 19.32 2.85
N SER A 38 22.79 19.58 1.73
CA SER A 38 22.55 20.94 1.22
C SER A 38 21.25 21.54 1.78
N GLY A 39 20.51 20.81 2.61
CA GLY A 39 19.25 21.29 3.18
C GLY A 39 18.03 21.09 2.28
N GLU A 40 18.16 20.32 1.21
CA GLU A 40 17.05 20.07 0.30
C GLU A 40 16.23 18.89 0.77
N ILE A 41 14.89 19.01 0.66
CA ILE A 41 13.97 17.93 1.01
C ILE A 41 14.09 16.82 -0.03
N THR A 42 14.28 15.58 0.42
CA THR A 42 14.50 14.43 -0.46
C THR A 42 13.34 13.43 -0.46
N ASN A 43 12.36 13.60 0.43
CA ASN A 43 11.30 12.62 0.63
C ASN A 43 9.90 13.21 0.43
N HIS A 44 9.65 13.77 -0.74
CA HIS A 44 8.34 14.36 -1.04
C HIS A 44 7.23 13.30 -0.96
N PRO A 45 6.00 13.72 -0.60
CA PRO A 45 4.84 12.84 -0.68
C PRO A 45 4.66 12.28 -2.08
N GLN A 46 4.13 11.06 -2.18
CA GLN A 46 3.85 10.41 -3.46
C GLN A 46 2.56 9.61 -3.31
N GLN A 47 1.83 9.50 -4.40
CA GLN A 47 0.53 8.84 -4.37
C GLN A 47 0.62 7.35 -4.05
N VAL A 48 -0.48 6.83 -3.52
CA VAL A 48 -0.73 5.41 -3.33
C VAL A 48 -1.97 5.06 -4.14
N ILE A 49 -1.88 4.05 -4.98
CA ILE A 49 -3.00 3.61 -5.82
C ILE A 49 -3.30 2.15 -5.51
N ILE A 50 -4.52 1.88 -5.10
CA ILE A 50 -4.99 0.53 -4.83
C ILE A 50 -6.20 0.28 -5.72
N GLY A 51 -6.16 -0.79 -6.49
CA GLY A 51 -7.20 -1.14 -7.44
C GLY A 51 -8.49 -1.60 -6.78
N ASP A 52 -9.34 -2.27 -7.56
CA ASP A 52 -10.62 -2.77 -7.08
C ASP A 52 -10.46 -4.17 -6.49
N HIS A 53 -11.33 -4.49 -5.52
CA HIS A 53 -11.40 -5.84 -4.97
C HIS A 53 -10.03 -6.32 -4.47
N VAL A 54 -9.41 -5.51 -3.62
CA VAL A 54 -8.14 -5.84 -2.98
C VAL A 54 -8.38 -6.19 -1.52
N TRP A 55 -7.86 -7.34 -1.10
CA TRP A 55 -7.88 -7.73 0.31
C TRP A 55 -6.55 -7.37 0.94
N ILE A 56 -6.58 -6.45 1.90
CA ILE A 56 -5.38 -6.03 2.63
C ILE A 56 -5.42 -6.66 4.00
N GLY A 57 -4.46 -7.55 4.26
CA GLY A 57 -4.39 -8.33 5.48
C GLY A 57 -4.09 -7.47 6.72
N MET A 58 -4.38 -8.02 7.88
CA MET A 58 -4.22 -7.31 9.15
C MET A 58 -2.80 -6.77 9.33
N ARG A 59 -2.69 -5.58 9.87
CA ARG A 59 -1.41 -4.93 10.17
C ARG A 59 -0.51 -4.70 8.97
N ALA A 60 -1.03 -4.81 7.76
CA ALA A 60 -0.26 -4.45 6.58
C ALA A 60 0.00 -2.93 6.56
N ILE A 61 1.13 -2.55 6.02
CA ILE A 61 1.54 -1.16 5.90
C ILE A 61 1.79 -0.89 4.42
N ILE A 62 1.08 0.09 3.86
CA ILE A 62 1.24 0.48 2.46
C ILE A 62 1.74 1.92 2.44
N LEU A 63 2.93 2.13 1.91
CA LEU A 63 3.63 3.40 1.96
C LEU A 63 3.61 4.09 0.60
N LYS A 64 4.04 5.33 0.60
CA LYS A 64 4.01 6.19 -0.60
C LYS A 64 4.67 5.52 -1.79
N ASN A 65 4.22 5.88 -2.97
CA ASN A 65 4.67 5.35 -4.25
C ASN A 65 4.30 3.89 -4.49
N SER A 66 3.43 3.32 -3.67
CA SER A 66 2.93 1.96 -3.89
C SER A 66 1.77 1.97 -4.88
N GLU A 67 1.68 0.91 -5.65
CA GLU A 67 0.54 0.64 -6.52
C GLU A 67 0.19 -0.83 -6.41
N ILE A 68 -1.09 -1.13 -6.27
CA ILE A 68 -1.58 -2.51 -6.18
C ILE A 68 -2.69 -2.65 -7.19
N GLY A 69 -2.57 -3.64 -8.07
CA GLY A 69 -3.58 -3.94 -9.07
C GLY A 69 -4.86 -4.50 -8.45
N SER A 70 -5.84 -4.79 -9.28
CA SER A 70 -7.13 -5.31 -8.85
C SER A 70 -7.08 -6.80 -8.55
N ASP A 71 -8.04 -7.28 -7.76
CA ASP A 71 -8.14 -8.71 -7.41
C ASP A 71 -6.88 -9.26 -6.75
N CYS A 72 -6.23 -8.43 -5.96
CA CYS A 72 -4.98 -8.79 -5.29
C CYS A 72 -5.21 -9.04 -3.80
N ILE A 73 -4.25 -9.72 -3.19
CA ILE A 73 -4.21 -9.95 -1.75
C ILE A 73 -2.88 -9.44 -1.21
N ILE A 74 -2.94 -8.65 -0.14
CA ILE A 74 -1.76 -8.23 0.59
C ILE A 74 -1.73 -9.03 1.89
N GLY A 75 -0.68 -9.80 2.08
CA GLY A 75 -0.55 -10.65 3.27
C GLY A 75 -0.48 -9.86 4.57
N ALA A 76 -0.92 -10.47 5.67
CA ALA A 76 -0.87 -9.84 6.98
C ALA A 76 0.55 -9.43 7.34
N GLY A 77 0.70 -8.25 7.95
CA GLY A 77 1.99 -7.77 8.42
C GLY A 77 2.96 -7.34 7.33
N SER A 78 2.52 -7.32 6.07
CA SER A 78 3.39 -6.96 4.95
C SER A 78 3.66 -5.47 4.90
N VAL A 79 4.81 -5.09 4.32
CA VAL A 79 5.15 -3.68 4.10
C VAL A 79 5.36 -3.46 2.60
N VAL A 80 4.42 -2.75 1.98
CA VAL A 80 4.42 -2.47 0.55
C VAL A 80 5.06 -1.11 0.32
N VAL A 81 6.11 -1.07 -0.50
CA VAL A 81 6.90 0.15 -0.75
C VAL A 81 7.14 0.41 -2.23
N LYS A 82 6.54 -0.37 -3.12
CA LYS A 82 6.74 -0.21 -4.55
C LYS A 82 5.48 -0.59 -5.33
N LYS A 83 5.58 -0.50 -6.67
CA LYS A 83 4.44 -0.72 -7.55
C LYS A 83 4.30 -2.18 -7.96
N PHE A 84 3.08 -2.69 -7.84
CA PHE A 84 2.66 -4.00 -8.31
C PHE A 84 1.39 -3.80 -9.15
N PRO A 85 1.51 -3.29 -10.38
CA PRO A 85 0.32 -2.90 -11.16
C PRO A 85 -0.45 -4.06 -11.79
N GLU A 86 0.12 -5.25 -11.81
CA GLU A 86 -0.52 -6.43 -12.36
C GLU A 86 -1.67 -6.88 -11.47
N ASN A 87 -2.73 -7.41 -12.07
CA ASN A 87 -3.88 -7.93 -11.33
C ASN A 87 -3.64 -9.38 -10.88
N ASN A 88 -4.45 -9.83 -9.94
CA ASN A 88 -4.49 -11.23 -9.49
C ASN A 88 -3.18 -11.71 -8.87
N LEU A 89 -2.58 -10.85 -8.05
CA LEU A 89 -1.34 -11.16 -7.34
C LEU A 89 -1.58 -11.33 -5.85
N MET A 90 -0.86 -12.26 -5.25
CA MET A 90 -0.67 -12.29 -3.81
C MET A 90 0.70 -11.70 -3.51
N ILE A 91 0.71 -10.69 -2.67
CA ILE A 91 1.90 -9.89 -2.35
C ILE A 91 2.10 -9.94 -0.84
N ALA A 92 3.30 -10.30 -0.41
CA ALA A 92 3.55 -10.42 1.04
C ALA A 92 5.02 -10.24 1.38
N GLY A 93 5.26 -9.94 2.64
CA GLY A 93 6.60 -9.83 3.20
C GLY A 93 7.00 -8.40 3.54
N ASN A 94 8.23 -8.24 4.01
CA ASN A 94 8.83 -6.95 4.35
C ASN A 94 10.30 -6.94 3.89
N PRO A 95 10.63 -6.28 2.77
CA PRO A 95 9.70 -5.62 1.85
C PRO A 95 8.84 -6.63 1.10
N ALA A 96 7.61 -6.23 0.78
CA ALA A 96 6.66 -7.12 0.12
C ALA A 96 7.09 -7.47 -1.29
N LYS A 97 6.81 -8.71 -1.67
CA LYS A 97 7.11 -9.24 -3.00
C LYS A 97 5.94 -10.08 -3.48
N VAL A 98 5.87 -10.33 -4.77
CA VAL A 98 4.89 -11.25 -5.34
C VAL A 98 5.23 -12.66 -4.85
N VAL A 99 4.29 -13.30 -4.17
CA VAL A 99 4.46 -14.67 -3.69
C VAL A 99 3.61 -15.66 -4.46
N LYS A 100 2.57 -15.18 -5.15
CA LYS A 100 1.69 -16.03 -5.96
C LYS A 100 1.04 -15.20 -7.05
N LYS A 101 0.79 -15.84 -8.19
CA LYS A 101 0.11 -15.21 -9.33
C LYS A 101 -1.16 -15.97 -9.66
N ASP A 102 -2.02 -15.34 -10.47
CA ASP A 102 -3.24 -15.96 -10.97
C ASP A 102 -4.16 -16.42 -9.85
N ILE A 103 -4.30 -15.60 -8.83
CA ILE A 103 -5.19 -15.85 -7.70
C ILE A 103 -6.32 -14.83 -7.67
N ASN A 104 -7.30 -15.09 -6.87
CA ASN A 104 -8.35 -14.16 -6.50
C ASN A 104 -8.81 -14.51 -5.08
N TRP A 105 -9.78 -13.77 -4.58
CA TRP A 105 -10.30 -14.04 -3.23
C TRP A 105 -11.79 -13.75 -3.21
N ILE A 106 -12.46 -14.33 -2.25
CA ILE A 106 -13.88 -14.04 -1.98
C ILE A 106 -14.08 -13.83 -0.48
N ARG A 107 -15.06 -13.00 -0.13
CA ARG A 107 -15.41 -12.79 1.27
C ARG A 107 -16.00 -14.06 1.89
#